data_ebaed7a04384e1b399a3384a506608fd
#
_entry.id   ebaed7a04384e1b399a3384a506608fd
#
_cell.length_a   1.000
_cell.length_b   1.000
_cell.length_c   1.000
_cell.angle_alpha   90.00
_cell.angle_beta   90.00
_cell.angle_gamma   90.00
#
_symmetry.space_group_name_H-M   'P 1'
#
loop_
_entity.id
_entity.type
_entity.pdbx_description
1 polymer ?
#
loop_
_entity_poly.entity_id
_entity_poly.type
_entity_poly.pdbx_seq_one_letter_code
_entity_poly.pdbx_strand_id
1 'polypeptide(L)'
;HEDDWTNEDVWVKAAPGLVGITESGKRFGIDKEGHPIPGYMTKIEDMRDKCRVAKQMPSAQNNFLTKRLNIWTQQENRWLDLALWDQNNIRPVTEETCMGRMSYGGIDLSSVSDLTIWVQLFPDNDDPDLIDILIRTWCPEARLYDTKNKYREQYQSWVKQGYMWTTEGDAIDEDVIRAHIIEDSGKFNIQRIGIDRGFQGYTFARKLDEELGGTEKDPMVAAVGMGWVSMMGPCQEIERLLLLRKLNHGGNPILRWMADNVSVKINPTGGGKSPNKATSQGKIDGIIGILLGLDGVLRNAGPVKVTDEYNAIAF
;
A
#
# COMPACT_ATOMS: atom_id res chain seq x y z
N HIS A 1 -18.82 -8.66 -19.97
CA HIS A 1 -18.60 -7.95 -18.69
C HIS A 1 -19.74 -6.96 -18.34
N GLU A 2 -20.92 -7.17 -18.88
CA GLU A 2 -22.11 -6.32 -18.64
C GLU A 2 -23.07 -6.88 -17.59
N ASP A 3 -22.83 -8.09 -17.08
CA ASP A 3 -23.70 -8.73 -16.11
C ASP A 3 -23.44 -8.16 -14.69
N ASP A 4 -24.51 -7.75 -14.02
CA ASP A 4 -24.44 -7.40 -12.60
C ASP A 4 -24.10 -8.64 -11.76
N TRP A 5 -22.91 -8.68 -11.19
CA TRP A 5 -22.43 -9.80 -10.39
C TRP A 5 -23.24 -10.04 -9.11
N THR A 6 -24.08 -9.09 -8.70
CA THR A 6 -24.96 -9.23 -7.55
C THR A 6 -26.31 -9.86 -7.89
N ASN A 7 -26.59 -10.04 -9.18
CA ASN A 7 -27.81 -10.66 -9.66
C ASN A 7 -27.68 -12.19 -9.66
N GLU A 8 -28.50 -12.88 -8.87
CA GLU A 8 -28.48 -14.34 -8.73
C GLU A 8 -28.74 -15.08 -10.06
N ASP A 9 -29.54 -14.51 -10.94
CA ASP A 9 -29.91 -15.10 -12.21
C ASP A 9 -28.75 -15.34 -13.17
N VAL A 10 -27.65 -14.59 -13.00
CA VAL A 10 -26.47 -14.73 -13.85
C VAL A 10 -25.42 -15.68 -13.27
N TRP A 11 -25.53 -16.05 -11.98
CA TRP A 11 -24.55 -16.90 -11.31
C TRP A 11 -24.39 -18.28 -11.96
N VAL A 12 -25.46 -18.81 -12.55
CA VAL A 12 -25.41 -20.10 -13.25
C VAL A 12 -24.42 -20.10 -14.42
N LYS A 13 -24.11 -18.94 -15.01
CA LYS A 13 -23.11 -18.83 -16.09
C LYS A 13 -21.71 -19.24 -15.63
N ALA A 14 -21.38 -18.93 -14.38
CA ALA A 14 -20.08 -19.24 -13.77
C ALA A 14 -20.12 -20.50 -12.89
N ALA A 15 -21.28 -20.81 -12.33
CA ALA A 15 -21.52 -21.96 -11.46
C ALA A 15 -22.62 -22.86 -12.06
N PRO A 16 -22.35 -23.63 -13.13
CA PRO A 16 -23.35 -24.45 -13.80
C PRO A 16 -23.93 -25.55 -12.91
N GLY A 17 -23.24 -25.90 -11.81
CA GLY A 17 -23.74 -26.82 -10.78
C GLY A 17 -24.57 -26.16 -9.67
N LEU A 18 -25.13 -24.96 -9.91
CA LEU A 18 -25.94 -24.22 -8.94
C LEU A 18 -27.25 -24.95 -8.65
N VAL A 19 -27.62 -25.02 -7.35
CA VAL A 19 -28.83 -25.67 -6.84
C VAL A 19 -29.64 -24.68 -6.03
N GLY A 20 -30.92 -24.53 -6.36
CA GLY A 20 -31.86 -23.72 -5.59
C GLY A 20 -32.76 -22.84 -6.44
N ILE A 21 -33.44 -21.92 -5.79
CA ILE A 21 -34.36 -20.96 -6.42
C ILE A 21 -33.84 -19.56 -6.17
N THR A 22 -33.71 -18.77 -7.23
CA THR A 22 -33.27 -17.36 -7.13
C THR A 22 -34.36 -16.47 -6.53
N GLU A 23 -34.00 -15.26 -6.12
CA GLU A 23 -34.98 -14.25 -5.67
C GLU A 23 -36.03 -13.93 -6.74
N SER A 24 -35.66 -14.01 -8.03
CA SER A 24 -36.57 -13.83 -9.16
C SER A 24 -37.49 -15.06 -9.40
N GLY A 25 -37.30 -16.16 -8.67
CA GLY A 25 -38.05 -17.40 -8.81
C GLY A 25 -37.51 -18.37 -9.85
N LYS A 26 -36.35 -18.13 -10.47
CA LYS A 26 -35.72 -19.09 -11.38
C LYS A 26 -35.20 -20.30 -10.59
N ARG A 27 -35.37 -21.48 -11.17
CA ARG A 27 -35.02 -22.78 -10.59
C ARG A 27 -33.77 -23.31 -11.27
N PHE A 28 -32.75 -23.66 -10.49
CA PHE A 28 -31.52 -24.28 -10.98
C PHE A 28 -31.21 -25.57 -10.22
N GLY A 29 -30.84 -26.63 -10.94
CA GLY A 29 -30.36 -27.88 -10.36
C GLY A 29 -31.36 -28.60 -9.44
N ILE A 30 -32.66 -28.32 -9.56
CA ILE A 30 -33.72 -28.96 -8.80
C ILE A 30 -34.77 -29.55 -9.74
N ASP A 31 -35.36 -30.69 -9.37
CA ASP A 31 -36.47 -31.35 -10.07
C ASP A 31 -37.81 -30.61 -9.88
N LYS A 32 -38.90 -31.18 -10.41
CA LYS A 32 -40.24 -30.58 -10.28
C LYS A 32 -40.73 -30.56 -8.85
N GLU A 33 -40.34 -31.53 -8.06
CA GLU A 33 -40.65 -31.70 -6.64
C GLU A 33 -39.80 -30.84 -5.73
N GLY A 34 -38.70 -30.23 -6.24
CA GLY A 34 -37.80 -29.33 -5.51
C GLY A 34 -36.56 -30.03 -4.92
N HIS A 35 -36.29 -31.29 -5.28
CA HIS A 35 -35.12 -32.01 -4.82
C HIS A 35 -33.91 -31.72 -5.72
N PRO A 36 -32.68 -31.68 -5.16
CA PRO A 36 -31.44 -31.49 -5.93
C PRO A 36 -31.26 -32.61 -6.96
N ILE A 37 -30.95 -32.23 -8.20
CA ILE A 37 -30.59 -33.16 -9.26
C ILE A 37 -29.17 -33.68 -8.98
N PRO A 38 -28.90 -35.01 -9.11
CA PRO A 38 -27.55 -35.54 -8.93
C PRO A 38 -26.51 -34.83 -9.82
N GLY A 39 -25.35 -34.47 -9.23
CA GLY A 39 -24.27 -33.73 -9.91
C GLY A 39 -24.33 -32.23 -9.73
N TYR A 40 -25.40 -31.65 -9.21
CA TYR A 40 -25.48 -30.25 -8.83
C TYR A 40 -25.16 -30.13 -7.33
N MET A 41 -24.15 -29.29 -6.98
CA MET A 41 -23.58 -29.26 -5.62
C MET A 41 -23.46 -27.86 -5.00
N THR A 42 -23.51 -26.83 -5.80
CA THR A 42 -23.34 -25.45 -5.31
C THR A 42 -24.65 -24.87 -4.85
N LYS A 43 -24.88 -24.78 -3.54
CA LYS A 43 -26.12 -24.24 -2.97
C LYS A 43 -26.22 -22.73 -3.19
N ILE A 44 -27.37 -22.24 -3.63
CA ILE A 44 -27.62 -20.82 -3.88
C ILE A 44 -27.49 -19.98 -2.59
N GLU A 45 -27.88 -20.56 -1.44
CA GLU A 45 -27.74 -19.92 -0.13
C GLU A 45 -26.28 -19.62 0.24
N ASP A 46 -25.36 -20.55 -0.06
CA ASP A 46 -23.92 -20.34 0.15
C ASP A 46 -23.39 -19.21 -0.74
N MET A 47 -23.89 -19.11 -1.96
CA MET A 47 -23.55 -18.00 -2.87
C MET A 47 -24.11 -16.66 -2.38
N ARG A 48 -25.36 -16.64 -1.85
CA ARG A 48 -25.99 -15.45 -1.24
C ARG A 48 -25.18 -14.92 -0.08
N ASP A 49 -24.82 -15.79 0.86
CA ASP A 49 -24.04 -15.39 2.04
C ASP A 49 -22.70 -14.81 1.65
N LYS A 50 -21.99 -15.42 0.70
CA LYS A 50 -20.73 -14.90 0.20
C LYS A 50 -20.88 -13.61 -0.60
N CYS A 51 -21.94 -13.45 -1.39
CA CYS A 51 -22.27 -12.23 -2.10
C CYS A 51 -22.56 -11.08 -1.12
N ARG A 52 -23.32 -11.35 -0.04
CA ARG A 52 -23.61 -10.36 1.01
C ARG A 52 -22.34 -9.84 1.66
N VAL A 53 -21.41 -10.73 2.01
CA VAL A 53 -20.11 -10.34 2.56
C VAL A 53 -19.29 -9.56 1.53
N ALA A 54 -19.32 -9.98 0.27
CA ALA A 54 -18.61 -9.33 -0.83
C ALA A 54 -19.12 -7.89 -1.11
N LYS A 55 -20.41 -7.61 -0.91
CA LYS A 55 -20.99 -6.26 -1.02
C LYS A 55 -20.46 -5.30 0.08
N GLN A 56 -20.02 -5.83 1.22
CA GLN A 56 -19.60 -5.05 2.37
C GLN A 56 -18.06 -4.89 2.47
N MET A 57 -17.30 -5.77 1.84
CA MET A 57 -15.83 -5.84 1.99
C MET A 57 -15.15 -6.01 0.63
N PRO A 58 -14.34 -5.03 0.17
CA PRO A 58 -13.64 -5.09 -1.12
C PRO A 58 -12.76 -6.34 -1.30
N SER A 59 -12.09 -6.79 -0.23
CA SER A 59 -11.27 -8.02 -0.27
C SER A 59 -12.10 -9.29 -0.47
N ALA A 60 -13.29 -9.34 0.12
CA ALA A 60 -14.22 -10.44 -0.07
C ALA A 60 -14.89 -10.38 -1.45
N GLN A 61 -15.11 -9.20 -2.01
CA GLN A 61 -15.64 -8.99 -3.35
C GLN A 61 -14.74 -9.64 -4.41
N ASN A 62 -13.45 -9.35 -4.41
CA ASN A 62 -12.52 -9.95 -5.35
C ASN A 62 -12.49 -11.49 -5.25
N ASN A 63 -12.48 -12.01 -4.04
CA ASN A 63 -12.54 -13.45 -3.80
C ASN A 63 -13.83 -14.09 -4.33
N PHE A 64 -14.98 -13.44 -4.13
CA PHE A 64 -16.27 -13.89 -4.64
C PHE A 64 -16.29 -13.87 -6.18
N LEU A 65 -15.86 -12.75 -6.79
CA LEU A 65 -15.81 -12.61 -8.25
C LEU A 65 -14.88 -13.65 -8.89
N THR A 66 -13.67 -13.85 -8.36
CA THR A 66 -12.71 -14.79 -8.94
C THR A 66 -13.05 -16.24 -8.68
N LYS A 67 -13.34 -16.63 -7.42
CA LYS A 67 -13.49 -18.05 -7.05
C LYS A 67 -14.90 -18.60 -7.23
N ARG A 68 -15.91 -17.73 -7.28
CA ARG A 68 -17.31 -18.15 -7.41
C ARG A 68 -17.91 -17.81 -8.75
N LEU A 69 -17.54 -16.65 -9.32
CA LEU A 69 -18.10 -16.22 -10.60
C LEU A 69 -17.12 -16.33 -11.76
N ASN A 70 -15.91 -16.85 -11.51
CA ASN A 70 -14.85 -17.01 -12.53
C ASN A 70 -14.61 -15.71 -13.35
N ILE A 71 -14.82 -14.57 -12.69
CA ILE A 71 -14.55 -13.25 -13.26
C ILE A 71 -13.10 -12.90 -12.95
N TRP A 72 -12.30 -12.69 -13.98
CA TRP A 72 -10.93 -12.17 -13.80
C TRP A 72 -11.00 -10.77 -13.19
N THR A 73 -10.57 -10.68 -11.93
CA THR A 73 -10.31 -9.39 -11.29
C THR A 73 -8.82 -9.10 -11.40
N GLN A 74 -8.45 -7.86 -11.63
CA GLN A 74 -7.04 -7.48 -11.79
C GLN A 74 -6.24 -7.69 -10.48
N GLN A 75 -6.94 -7.92 -9.34
CA GLN A 75 -6.26 -8.17 -8.06
C GLN A 75 -7.13 -8.97 -7.08
N GLU A 76 -6.64 -10.14 -6.67
CA GLU A 76 -7.31 -10.96 -5.63
C GLU A 76 -7.31 -10.31 -4.24
N ASN A 77 -6.38 -9.38 -3.94
CA ASN A 77 -6.18 -8.78 -2.62
C ASN A 77 -5.64 -7.34 -2.67
N ARG A 78 -6.22 -6.46 -3.50
CA ARG A 78 -5.85 -5.04 -3.46
C ARG A 78 -6.18 -4.44 -2.08
N TRP A 79 -5.20 -3.78 -1.46
CA TRP A 79 -5.39 -3.15 -0.16
C TRP A 79 -5.94 -1.73 -0.28
N LEU A 80 -5.33 -0.90 -1.13
CA LEU A 80 -5.70 0.51 -1.28
C LEU A 80 -6.69 0.69 -2.43
N ASP A 81 -7.75 1.47 -2.20
CA ASP A 81 -8.69 1.87 -3.25
C ASP A 81 -8.03 2.95 -4.13
N LEU A 82 -7.85 2.66 -5.41
CA LEU A 82 -7.23 3.60 -6.35
C LEU A 82 -8.08 4.84 -6.63
N ALA A 83 -9.40 4.75 -6.53
CA ALA A 83 -10.26 5.92 -6.70
C ALA A 83 -10.07 6.90 -5.54
N LEU A 84 -9.92 6.40 -4.30
CA LEU A 84 -9.54 7.20 -3.15
C LEU A 84 -8.11 7.70 -3.27
N TRP A 85 -7.17 6.87 -3.71
CA TRP A 85 -5.79 7.27 -3.96
C TRP A 85 -5.74 8.46 -4.92
N ASP A 86 -6.35 8.35 -6.09
CA ASP A 86 -6.35 9.40 -7.12
C ASP A 86 -6.97 10.73 -6.63
N GLN A 87 -7.94 10.69 -5.68
CA GLN A 87 -8.51 11.87 -5.04
C GLN A 87 -7.56 12.56 -4.05
N ASN A 88 -6.50 11.90 -3.65
CA ASN A 88 -5.45 12.43 -2.78
C ASN A 88 -4.29 13.12 -3.55
N ASN A 89 -4.44 13.34 -4.85
CA ASN A 89 -3.60 14.26 -5.61
C ASN A 89 -4.14 15.68 -5.47
N ILE A 90 -3.84 16.34 -4.33
CA ILE A 90 -4.48 17.58 -3.90
C ILE A 90 -3.79 18.81 -4.49
N ARG A 91 -2.46 18.80 -4.43
CA ARG A 91 -1.58 19.89 -4.89
C ARG A 91 -0.21 19.34 -5.34
N PRO A 92 0.53 20.05 -6.19
CA PRO A 92 1.91 19.67 -6.51
C PRO A 92 2.77 19.58 -5.25
N VAL A 93 3.64 18.56 -5.18
CA VAL A 93 4.65 18.41 -4.13
C VAL A 93 6.01 18.42 -4.80
N THR A 94 6.81 19.43 -4.51
CA THR A 94 8.16 19.63 -5.06
C THR A 94 9.13 19.97 -3.93
N GLU A 95 10.44 19.96 -4.21
CA GLU A 95 11.45 20.37 -3.22
C GLU A 95 11.18 21.79 -2.74
N GLU A 96 10.82 22.72 -3.65
CA GLU A 96 10.55 24.11 -3.31
C GLU A 96 9.38 24.27 -2.35
N THR A 97 8.29 23.50 -2.56
CA THR A 97 7.11 23.57 -1.68
C THR A 97 7.34 22.92 -0.31
N CYS A 98 8.39 22.11 -0.19
CA CYS A 98 8.75 21.40 1.04
C CYS A 98 9.95 22.06 1.78
N MET A 99 10.62 23.04 1.18
CA MET A 99 11.82 23.66 1.72
C MET A 99 11.66 24.16 3.16
N GLY A 100 12.55 23.76 4.05
CA GLY A 100 12.56 24.14 5.47
C GLY A 100 11.48 23.51 6.33
N ARG A 101 10.55 22.74 5.74
CA ARG A 101 9.47 22.10 6.49
C ARG A 101 9.97 20.91 7.30
N MET A 102 9.29 20.64 8.40
CA MET A 102 9.47 19.42 9.19
C MET A 102 9.08 18.20 8.37
N SER A 103 9.90 17.14 8.45
CA SER A 103 9.62 15.90 7.73
C SER A 103 9.98 14.64 8.50
N TYR A 104 9.38 13.53 8.09
CA TYR A 104 9.64 12.17 8.57
C TYR A 104 9.95 11.29 7.37
N GLY A 105 11.05 10.56 7.45
CA GLY A 105 11.54 9.75 6.35
C GLY A 105 11.20 8.27 6.46
N GLY A 106 11.08 7.61 5.31
CA GLY A 106 11.00 6.16 5.21
C GLY A 106 11.84 5.63 4.06
N ILE A 107 12.71 4.66 4.33
CA ILE A 107 13.61 4.06 3.35
C ILE A 107 13.28 2.58 3.19
N ASP A 108 12.99 2.15 1.96
CA ASP A 108 13.01 0.74 1.58
C ASP A 108 14.20 0.49 0.64
N LEU A 109 15.25 -0.12 1.19
CA LEU A 109 16.47 -0.47 0.45
C LEU A 109 16.27 -1.78 -0.30
N SER A 110 16.70 -1.80 -1.54
CA SER A 110 16.81 -3.05 -2.29
C SER A 110 18.04 -3.86 -1.88
N SER A 111 17.92 -5.19 -1.96
CA SER A 111 19.01 -6.07 -1.56
C SER A 111 20.21 -6.09 -2.54
N VAL A 112 20.03 -5.88 -3.83
CA VAL A 112 21.11 -5.85 -4.83
C VAL A 112 20.69 -5.12 -6.10
N SER A 113 19.62 -5.55 -6.76
CA SER A 113 19.30 -5.13 -8.13
C SER A 113 17.88 -4.65 -8.31
N ASP A 114 17.24 -4.21 -7.24
CA ASP A 114 15.85 -3.80 -7.22
C ASP A 114 15.69 -2.29 -7.01
N LEU A 115 14.46 -1.82 -6.85
CA LEU A 115 14.19 -0.41 -6.54
C LEU A 115 14.62 -0.08 -5.12
N THR A 116 15.27 1.06 -4.95
CA THR A 116 15.47 1.71 -3.65
C THR A 116 14.65 2.97 -3.61
N ILE A 117 13.95 3.19 -2.50
CA ILE A 117 13.02 4.29 -2.36
C ILE A 117 13.30 5.07 -1.07
N TRP A 118 13.35 6.38 -1.22
CA TRP A 118 13.35 7.35 -0.15
C TRP A 118 12.06 8.16 -0.21
N VAL A 119 11.25 8.05 0.82
CA VAL A 119 10.00 8.82 0.99
C VAL A 119 10.18 9.81 2.12
N GLN A 120 9.70 11.04 1.92
CA GLN A 120 9.61 12.06 2.95
C GLN A 120 8.16 12.50 3.10
N LEU A 121 7.68 12.51 4.34
CA LEU A 121 6.35 12.90 4.74
C LEU A 121 6.43 14.27 5.43
N PHE A 122 5.73 15.25 4.90
CA PHE A 122 5.71 16.62 5.39
C PHE A 122 4.32 16.95 5.95
N PRO A 123 4.10 16.86 7.27
CA PRO A 123 2.89 17.41 7.88
C PRO A 123 2.74 18.89 7.51
N ASP A 124 1.52 19.30 7.18
CA ASP A 124 1.25 20.69 6.85
C ASP A 124 1.26 21.56 8.11
N ASN A 125 1.74 22.80 8.01
CA ASN A 125 1.86 23.68 9.16
C ASN A 125 0.49 24.17 9.69
N ASP A 126 -0.47 24.34 8.79
CA ASP A 126 -1.81 24.84 9.12
C ASP A 126 -2.81 23.71 9.41
N ASP A 127 -2.59 22.53 8.82
CA ASP A 127 -3.38 21.33 8.99
C ASP A 127 -2.45 20.11 9.22
N PRO A 128 -2.05 19.84 10.46
CA PRO A 128 -1.09 18.77 10.77
C PRO A 128 -1.54 17.36 10.33
N ASP A 129 -2.84 17.17 10.10
CA ASP A 129 -3.38 15.93 9.55
C ASP A 129 -3.11 15.79 8.04
N LEU A 130 -2.91 16.90 7.30
CA LEU A 130 -2.57 16.87 5.88
C LEU A 130 -1.06 16.59 5.74
N ILE A 131 -0.73 15.52 5.04
CA ILE A 131 0.64 15.09 4.80
C ILE A 131 0.97 15.16 3.31
N ASP A 132 1.95 15.97 2.94
CA ASP A 132 2.53 15.99 1.60
C ASP A 132 3.63 14.91 1.51
N ILE A 133 3.70 14.20 0.39
CA ILE A 133 4.67 13.13 0.15
C ILE A 133 5.63 13.51 -0.97
N LEU A 134 6.90 13.63 -0.66
CA LEU A 134 7.98 13.72 -1.63
C LEU A 134 8.69 12.36 -1.70
N ILE A 135 8.96 11.88 -2.93
CA ILE A 135 9.59 10.59 -3.15
C ILE A 135 10.78 10.71 -4.07
N ARG A 136 11.84 9.96 -3.77
CA ARG A 136 12.97 9.68 -4.66
C ARG A 136 13.07 8.17 -4.88
N THR A 137 13.28 7.79 -6.14
CA THR A 137 13.34 6.39 -6.54
C THR A 137 14.60 6.15 -7.36
N TRP A 138 15.34 5.09 -7.03
CA TRP A 138 16.53 4.65 -7.77
C TRP A 138 16.42 3.20 -8.19
N CYS A 139 17.06 2.89 -9.33
CA CYS A 139 17.36 1.52 -9.75
C CYS A 139 18.78 1.45 -10.31
N PRO A 140 19.43 0.28 -10.32
CA PRO A 140 20.68 0.09 -11.07
C PRO A 140 20.45 0.36 -12.57
N GLU A 141 21.39 1.02 -13.24
CA GLU A 141 21.29 1.33 -14.67
C GLU A 141 21.06 0.07 -15.52
N ALA A 142 21.72 -1.04 -15.18
CA ALA A 142 21.55 -2.31 -15.86
C ALA A 142 20.09 -2.79 -15.90
N ARG A 143 19.25 -2.41 -14.95
CA ARG A 143 17.82 -2.79 -14.94
C ARG A 143 17.02 -2.18 -16.08
N LEU A 144 17.50 -1.07 -16.66
CA LEU A 144 16.87 -0.42 -17.80
C LEU A 144 17.07 -1.22 -19.09
N TYR A 145 18.09 -2.08 -19.15
CA TYR A 145 18.46 -2.85 -20.34
C TYR A 145 18.26 -4.36 -20.17
N ASP A 146 18.05 -4.85 -18.94
CA ASP A 146 17.83 -6.25 -18.66
C ASP A 146 16.54 -6.77 -19.29
N THR A 147 16.66 -7.67 -20.26
CA THR A 147 15.53 -8.27 -20.97
C THR A 147 14.63 -9.13 -20.08
N LYS A 148 15.14 -9.58 -18.92
CA LYS A 148 14.37 -10.32 -17.92
C LYS A 148 13.56 -9.42 -16.99
N ASN A 149 13.84 -8.11 -16.98
CA ASN A 149 13.07 -7.15 -16.22
C ASN A 149 11.75 -6.85 -16.95
N LYS A 150 10.64 -7.40 -16.44
CA LYS A 150 9.31 -7.18 -17.01
C LYS A 150 8.84 -5.71 -16.95
N TYR A 151 9.47 -4.88 -16.15
CA TYR A 151 9.17 -3.45 -15.98
C TYR A 151 10.15 -2.54 -16.72
N ARG A 152 11.04 -3.08 -17.56
CA ARG A 152 12.11 -2.35 -18.24
C ARG A 152 11.62 -1.08 -18.94
N GLU A 153 10.62 -1.20 -19.79
CA GLU A 153 10.08 -0.08 -20.56
C GLU A 153 9.46 1.00 -19.65
N GLN A 154 8.79 0.57 -18.60
CA GLN A 154 8.21 1.46 -17.61
C GLN A 154 9.29 2.22 -16.84
N TYR A 155 10.38 1.55 -16.43
CA TYR A 155 11.52 2.20 -15.76
C TYR A 155 12.20 3.20 -16.67
N GLN A 156 12.47 2.86 -17.95
CA GLN A 156 13.00 3.79 -18.95
C GLN A 156 12.11 5.02 -19.11
N SER A 157 10.80 4.84 -19.13
CA SER A 157 9.85 5.94 -19.20
C SER A 157 9.93 6.85 -17.99
N TRP A 158 10.00 6.30 -16.78
CA TRP A 158 10.10 7.10 -15.54
C TRP A 158 11.43 7.84 -15.42
N VAL A 159 12.53 7.22 -15.84
CA VAL A 159 13.84 7.90 -15.90
C VAL A 159 13.77 9.08 -16.88
N LYS A 160 13.23 8.87 -18.09
CA LYS A 160 13.06 9.95 -19.07
C LYS A 160 12.16 11.09 -18.60
N GLN A 161 11.18 10.80 -17.76
CA GLN A 161 10.25 11.77 -17.18
C GLN A 161 10.77 12.43 -15.89
N GLY A 162 11.93 11.99 -15.35
CA GLY A 162 12.51 12.51 -14.14
C GLY A 162 11.90 12.00 -12.83
N TYR A 163 11.11 10.94 -12.87
CA TYR A 163 10.54 10.31 -11.65
C TYR A 163 11.46 9.25 -11.03
N MET A 164 12.49 8.81 -11.75
CA MET A 164 13.41 7.77 -11.30
C MET A 164 14.83 8.15 -11.70
N TRP A 165 15.79 7.90 -10.82
CA TRP A 165 17.22 8.02 -11.08
C TRP A 165 17.86 6.64 -11.22
N THR A 166 19.06 6.60 -11.76
CA THR A 166 19.87 5.39 -11.85
C THR A 166 21.16 5.53 -11.04
N THR A 167 21.61 4.41 -10.48
CA THR A 167 22.99 4.26 -10.02
C THR A 167 23.78 3.46 -11.05
N GLU A 168 25.08 3.75 -11.20
CA GLU A 168 25.94 3.08 -12.17
C GLU A 168 26.08 1.57 -11.88
N GLY A 169 26.09 0.75 -12.93
CA GLY A 169 26.34 -0.70 -12.85
C GLY A 169 25.10 -1.56 -12.59
N ASP A 170 25.33 -2.74 -12.00
CA ASP A 170 24.35 -3.82 -11.83
C ASP A 170 23.66 -3.81 -10.47
N ALA A 171 24.18 -3.05 -9.51
CA ALA A 171 23.68 -2.97 -8.15
C ALA A 171 23.39 -1.51 -7.73
N ILE A 172 22.52 -1.36 -6.72
CA ILE A 172 22.31 -0.05 -6.09
C ILE A 172 23.60 0.39 -5.41
N ASP A 173 23.99 1.66 -5.66
CA ASP A 173 25.06 2.32 -4.94
C ASP A 173 24.47 3.00 -3.68
N GLU A 174 24.70 2.37 -2.52
CA GLU A 174 24.21 2.87 -1.24
C GLU A 174 24.82 4.22 -0.86
N ASP A 175 26.05 4.53 -1.30
CA ASP A 175 26.72 5.79 -1.00
C ASP A 175 26.06 6.96 -1.75
N VAL A 176 25.61 6.73 -2.98
CA VAL A 176 24.80 7.70 -3.74
C VAL A 176 23.48 7.99 -3.02
N ILE A 177 22.78 6.93 -2.56
CA ILE A 177 21.51 7.10 -1.84
C ILE A 177 21.71 7.90 -0.56
N ARG A 178 22.75 7.56 0.22
CA ARG A 178 23.08 8.22 1.48
C ARG A 178 23.43 9.68 1.26
N ALA A 179 24.23 9.99 0.24
CA ALA A 179 24.58 11.38 -0.11
C ALA A 179 23.34 12.24 -0.42
N HIS A 180 22.37 11.69 -1.16
CA HIS A 180 21.11 12.40 -1.43
C HIS A 180 20.27 12.63 -0.16
N ILE A 181 20.23 11.67 0.78
CA ILE A 181 19.51 11.85 2.05
C ILE A 181 20.17 12.92 2.90
N ILE A 182 21.51 12.98 2.93
CA ILE A 182 22.26 14.01 3.63
C ILE A 182 22.01 15.38 2.98
N GLU A 183 22.00 15.46 1.65
CA GLU A 183 21.64 16.70 0.94
C GLU A 183 20.22 17.16 1.31
N ASP A 184 19.27 16.23 1.37
CA ASP A 184 17.89 16.51 1.78
C ASP A 184 17.82 17.00 3.24
N SER A 185 18.68 16.51 4.14
CA SER A 185 18.74 17.00 5.53
C SER A 185 19.18 18.47 5.65
N GLY A 186 19.91 18.95 4.66
CA GLY A 186 20.25 20.38 4.54
C GLY A 186 19.10 21.24 3.99
N LYS A 187 18.14 20.63 3.30
CA LYS A 187 16.96 21.32 2.72
C LYS A 187 15.75 21.27 3.62
N PHE A 188 15.54 20.17 4.34
CA PHE A 188 14.36 19.86 5.12
C PHE A 188 14.71 19.60 6.57
N ASN A 189 13.77 19.89 7.48
CA ASN A 189 13.95 19.63 8.90
C ASN A 189 13.53 18.19 9.24
N ILE A 190 14.40 17.22 8.92
CA ILE A 190 14.15 15.78 9.12
C ILE A 190 14.17 15.47 10.62
N GLN A 191 13.07 14.92 11.14
CA GLN A 191 12.93 14.59 12.56
C GLN A 191 13.31 13.13 12.85
N ARG A 192 12.96 12.21 11.97
CA ARG A 192 13.25 10.79 12.10
C ARG A 192 13.14 10.09 10.75
N ILE A 193 13.93 9.04 10.59
CA ILE A 193 13.93 8.18 9.40
C ILE A 193 13.66 6.74 9.84
N GLY A 194 12.61 6.12 9.30
CA GLY A 194 12.34 4.68 9.44
C GLY A 194 13.00 3.89 8.32
N ILE A 195 13.63 2.77 8.66
CA ILE A 195 14.19 1.82 7.69
C ILE A 195 13.77 0.39 8.06
N ASP A 196 13.52 -0.48 7.05
CA ASP A 196 13.26 -1.89 7.33
C ASP A 196 14.46 -2.53 8.06
N ARG A 197 14.15 -3.27 9.13
CA ARG A 197 15.14 -3.99 9.95
C ARG A 197 15.95 -5.05 9.20
N GLY A 198 15.67 -5.34 7.93
CA GLY A 198 16.39 -6.34 7.12
C GLY A 198 17.91 -6.18 7.20
N PHE A 199 18.65 -7.27 6.99
CA PHE A 199 20.07 -7.40 7.31
C PHE A 199 20.97 -6.30 6.69
N GLN A 200 20.68 -5.86 5.47
CA GLN A 200 21.42 -4.78 4.80
C GLN A 200 21.05 -3.40 5.35
N GLY A 201 19.79 -3.21 5.74
CA GLY A 201 19.29 -1.97 6.32
C GLY A 201 20.02 -1.57 7.61
N TYR A 202 20.54 -2.52 8.40
CA TYR A 202 21.20 -2.20 9.66
C TYR A 202 22.54 -1.45 9.48
N THR A 203 23.40 -1.90 8.54
CA THR A 203 24.68 -1.22 8.30
C THR A 203 24.49 0.14 7.67
N PHE A 204 23.59 0.26 6.71
CA PHE A 204 23.20 1.51 6.10
C PHE A 204 22.61 2.49 7.14
N ALA A 205 21.66 2.01 7.95
CA ALA A 205 21.03 2.80 9.00
C ALA A 205 22.05 3.39 9.98
N ARG A 206 23.01 2.59 10.44
CA ARG A 206 24.03 3.03 11.38
C ARG A 206 24.92 4.12 10.78
N LYS A 207 25.41 3.92 9.55
CA LYS A 207 26.23 4.93 8.86
C LYS A 207 25.47 6.24 8.65
N LEU A 208 24.22 6.14 8.18
CA LEU A 208 23.38 7.31 7.96
C LEU A 208 23.07 8.04 9.27
N ASP A 209 22.81 7.30 10.35
CA ASP A 209 22.56 7.88 11.67
C ASP A 209 23.76 8.67 12.19
N GLU A 210 24.96 8.10 12.07
CA GLU A 210 26.22 8.76 12.45
C GLU A 210 26.42 10.06 11.64
N GLU A 211 26.17 10.05 10.33
CA GLU A 211 26.33 11.20 9.43
C GLU A 211 25.27 12.30 9.68
N LEU A 212 24.06 11.92 10.10
CA LEU A 212 22.99 12.87 10.47
C LEU A 212 23.10 13.39 11.91
N GLY A 213 24.09 12.96 12.67
CA GLY A 213 24.31 13.38 14.05
C GLY A 213 23.40 12.70 15.06
N GLY A 214 22.84 11.56 14.72
CA GLY A 214 22.09 10.71 15.65
C GLY A 214 22.96 10.19 16.78
N THR A 215 22.34 9.87 17.90
CA THR A 215 23.04 9.35 19.07
C THR A 215 22.40 8.04 19.54
N GLU A 216 23.14 7.23 20.31
CA GLU A 216 22.61 5.97 20.87
C GLU A 216 21.31 6.15 21.67
N LYS A 217 21.14 7.31 22.33
CA LYS A 217 19.95 7.64 23.13
C LYS A 217 18.83 8.27 22.31
N ASP A 218 19.16 8.94 21.22
CA ASP A 218 18.22 9.62 20.32
C ASP A 218 18.67 9.42 18.87
N PRO A 219 18.42 8.26 18.29
CA PRO A 219 18.80 7.97 16.90
C PRO A 219 17.89 8.72 15.93
N MET A 220 18.49 9.32 14.91
CA MET A 220 17.78 9.90 13.77
C MET A 220 17.21 8.79 12.86
N VAL A 221 17.91 7.66 12.77
CA VAL A 221 17.52 6.54 11.91
C VAL A 221 17.09 5.33 12.77
N ALA A 222 15.85 4.92 12.66
CA ALA A 222 15.26 3.84 13.44
C ALA A 222 14.97 2.60 12.58
N ALA A 223 15.47 1.45 13.00
CA ALA A 223 15.15 0.16 12.38
C ALA A 223 13.73 -0.30 12.80
N VAL A 224 12.82 -0.37 11.84
CA VAL A 224 11.40 -0.70 12.05
C VAL A 224 11.13 -2.14 11.58
N GLY A 225 10.39 -2.89 12.36
CA GLY A 225 9.97 -4.24 11.98
C GLY A 225 8.78 -4.22 11.03
N MET A 226 8.75 -5.11 10.04
CA MET A 226 7.65 -5.23 9.07
C MET A 226 6.52 -6.17 9.51
N GLY A 227 6.49 -6.54 10.80
CA GLY A 227 5.44 -7.40 11.37
C GLY A 227 4.17 -6.61 11.75
N TRP A 228 3.12 -7.35 12.11
CA TRP A 228 1.81 -6.75 12.49
C TRP A 228 1.90 -5.73 13.61
N VAL A 229 2.76 -5.98 14.62
CA VAL A 229 2.89 -5.09 15.77
C VAL A 229 3.38 -3.69 15.36
N SER A 230 4.38 -3.62 14.49
CA SER A 230 4.93 -2.34 14.05
C SER A 230 4.10 -1.68 12.95
N MET A 231 3.48 -2.49 12.06
CA MET A 231 2.80 -1.97 10.87
C MET A 231 1.31 -1.69 11.08
N MET A 232 0.70 -2.15 12.18
CA MET A 232 -0.73 -1.93 12.44
C MET A 232 -1.09 -0.45 12.48
N GLY A 233 -0.38 0.35 13.26
CA GLY A 233 -0.60 1.80 13.35
C GLY A 233 -0.42 2.51 11.99
N PRO A 234 0.74 2.39 11.33
CA PRO A 234 0.95 2.96 10.00
C PRO A 234 -0.07 2.52 8.95
N CYS A 235 -0.49 1.23 8.95
CA CYS A 235 -1.52 0.76 8.01
C CYS A 235 -2.90 1.36 8.29
N GLN A 236 -3.28 1.55 9.54
CA GLN A 236 -4.52 2.23 9.90
C GLN A 236 -4.46 3.71 9.53
N GLU A 237 -3.31 4.35 9.76
CA GLU A 237 -3.13 5.76 9.49
C GLU A 237 -3.18 6.09 7.99
N ILE A 238 -2.52 5.31 7.12
CA ILE A 238 -2.62 5.53 5.67
C ILE A 238 -4.07 5.39 5.19
N GLU A 239 -4.83 4.40 5.71
CA GLU A 239 -6.25 4.24 5.39
C GLU A 239 -7.07 5.44 5.86
N ARG A 240 -6.84 5.93 7.09
CA ARG A 240 -7.50 7.12 7.64
C ARG A 240 -7.23 8.36 6.79
N LEU A 241 -5.97 8.61 6.48
CA LEU A 241 -5.55 9.77 5.69
C LEU A 241 -6.14 9.74 4.28
N LEU A 242 -6.18 8.57 3.62
CA LEU A 242 -6.81 8.44 2.29
C LEU A 242 -8.31 8.75 2.34
N LEU A 243 -9.02 8.22 3.33
CA LEU A 243 -10.47 8.47 3.50
C LEU A 243 -10.77 9.95 3.76
N LEU A 244 -9.93 10.63 4.54
CA LEU A 244 -10.06 12.05 4.86
C LEU A 244 -9.52 12.97 3.75
N ARG A 245 -8.92 12.42 2.68
CA ARG A 245 -8.22 13.18 1.63
C ARG A 245 -7.10 14.04 2.19
N LYS A 246 -6.28 13.44 3.04
CA LYS A 246 -5.18 14.10 3.76
C LYS A 246 -3.81 13.47 3.49
N LEU A 247 -3.69 12.61 2.46
CA LEU A 247 -2.43 12.00 2.03
C LEU A 247 -2.06 12.52 0.63
N ASN A 248 -1.51 13.72 0.54
CA ASN A 248 -1.19 14.32 -0.75
C ASN A 248 0.10 13.75 -1.35
N HIS A 249 -0.02 12.92 -2.37
CA HIS A 249 1.11 12.28 -3.04
C HIS A 249 1.59 13.01 -4.31
N GLY A 250 1.07 14.22 -4.58
CA GLY A 250 1.49 15.06 -5.71
C GLY A 250 1.37 14.42 -7.10
N GLY A 251 0.54 13.38 -7.24
CA GLY A 251 0.33 12.68 -8.52
C GLY A 251 1.49 11.82 -8.98
N ASN A 252 2.43 11.42 -8.11
CA ASN A 252 3.60 10.63 -8.51
C ASN A 252 3.17 9.27 -9.11
N PRO A 253 3.56 8.96 -10.37
CA PRO A 253 3.11 7.76 -11.07
C PRO A 253 3.70 6.47 -10.51
N ILE A 254 4.89 6.51 -9.90
CA ILE A 254 5.52 5.35 -9.27
C ILE A 254 4.75 4.96 -8.00
N LEU A 255 4.41 5.94 -7.17
CA LEU A 255 3.58 5.69 -5.98
C LEU A 255 2.20 5.14 -6.35
N ARG A 256 1.56 5.71 -7.39
CA ARG A 256 0.27 5.21 -7.86
C ARG A 256 0.34 3.76 -8.33
N TRP A 257 1.39 3.40 -9.09
CA TRP A 257 1.63 2.03 -9.52
C TRP A 257 1.86 1.09 -8.33
N MET A 258 2.61 1.52 -7.31
CA MET A 258 2.85 0.73 -6.12
C MET A 258 1.61 0.59 -5.22
N ALA A 259 0.77 1.62 -5.17
CA ALA A 259 -0.54 1.56 -4.49
C ALA A 259 -1.48 0.54 -5.16
N ASP A 260 -1.42 0.41 -6.50
CA ASP A 260 -2.16 -0.61 -7.24
C ASP A 260 -1.67 -2.04 -6.95
N ASN A 261 -0.38 -2.20 -6.70
CA ASN A 261 0.25 -3.50 -6.48
C ASN A 261 0.12 -4.03 -5.05
N VAL A 262 -0.01 -3.15 -4.05
CA VAL A 262 0.13 -3.53 -2.66
C VAL A 262 -1.02 -4.40 -2.16
N SER A 263 -0.65 -5.50 -1.49
CA SER A 263 -1.56 -6.34 -0.70
C SER A 263 -1.11 -6.41 0.76
N VAL A 264 -2.03 -6.78 1.64
CA VAL A 264 -1.76 -6.93 3.08
C VAL A 264 -2.12 -8.33 3.56
N LYS A 265 -1.40 -8.81 4.54
CA LYS A 265 -1.78 -9.94 5.38
C LYS A 265 -2.48 -9.41 6.63
N ILE A 266 -3.59 -10.03 6.99
CA ILE A 266 -4.37 -9.68 8.18
C ILE A 266 -3.97 -10.64 9.30
N ASN A 267 -3.75 -10.10 10.50
CA ASN A 267 -3.53 -10.92 11.68
C ASN A 267 -4.81 -11.68 12.06
N PRO A 268 -4.80 -13.02 12.09
CA PRO A 268 -6.00 -13.81 12.38
C PRO A 268 -6.57 -13.57 13.78
N THR A 269 -5.74 -13.12 14.72
CA THR A 269 -6.10 -13.00 16.15
C THR A 269 -6.36 -11.59 16.63
N GLY A 270 -6.06 -10.55 15.82
CA GLY A 270 -6.13 -9.19 16.33
C GLY A 270 -6.41 -8.09 15.31
N GLY A 271 -6.82 -8.42 14.07
CA GLY A 271 -7.22 -7.42 13.08
C GLY A 271 -6.12 -6.49 12.56
N GLY A 272 -4.87 -6.63 13.04
CA GLY A 272 -3.73 -5.87 12.53
C GLY A 272 -3.39 -6.23 11.10
N LYS A 273 -2.96 -5.24 10.31
CA LYS A 273 -2.52 -5.40 8.92
C LYS A 273 -1.01 -5.20 8.81
N SER A 274 -0.40 -5.85 7.83
CA SER A 274 1.00 -5.64 7.45
C SER A 274 1.14 -5.88 5.95
N PRO A 275 1.97 -5.09 5.24
CA PRO A 275 2.22 -5.32 3.82
C PRO A 275 2.72 -6.74 3.54
N ASN A 276 2.33 -7.28 2.39
CA ASN A 276 2.71 -8.64 2.01
C ASN A 276 3.36 -8.66 0.62
N LYS A 277 4.69 -8.59 0.57
CA LYS A 277 5.46 -8.65 -0.70
C LYS A 277 5.20 -9.95 -1.49
N ALA A 278 4.89 -11.06 -0.81
CA ALA A 278 4.69 -12.36 -1.47
C ALA A 278 3.38 -12.47 -2.25
N THR A 279 2.34 -11.75 -1.83
CA THR A 279 1.01 -11.74 -2.50
C THR A 279 0.76 -10.47 -3.31
N SER A 280 1.66 -9.49 -3.24
CA SER A 280 1.60 -8.29 -4.06
C SER A 280 1.97 -8.60 -5.52
N GLN A 281 1.26 -7.98 -6.46
CA GLN A 281 1.43 -8.29 -7.89
C GLN A 281 2.69 -7.68 -8.52
N GLY A 282 3.29 -6.71 -7.84
CA GLY A 282 4.47 -5.99 -8.29
C GLY A 282 5.23 -5.37 -7.13
N LYS A 283 6.00 -4.34 -7.44
CA LYS A 283 6.76 -3.60 -6.44
C LYS A 283 5.84 -2.76 -5.56
N ILE A 284 6.17 -2.69 -4.27
CA ILE A 284 5.41 -1.95 -3.24
C ILE A 284 6.30 -1.07 -2.37
N ASP A 285 7.56 -0.94 -2.74
CA ASP A 285 8.63 -0.35 -1.93
C ASP A 285 8.32 1.11 -1.54
N GLY A 286 7.63 1.89 -2.39
CA GLY A 286 7.16 3.24 -2.07
C GLY A 286 6.08 3.26 -0.98
N ILE A 287 5.18 2.28 -0.96
CA ILE A 287 4.18 2.15 0.10
C ILE A 287 4.85 1.73 1.41
N ILE A 288 5.85 0.85 1.35
CA ILE A 288 6.69 0.51 2.51
C ILE A 288 7.36 1.78 3.06
N GLY A 289 7.98 2.59 2.18
CA GLY A 289 8.58 3.87 2.58
C GLY A 289 7.58 4.80 3.27
N ILE A 290 6.35 4.93 2.75
CA ILE A 290 5.29 5.72 3.40
C ILE A 290 4.98 5.17 4.80
N LEU A 291 4.82 3.86 4.96
CA LEU A 291 4.51 3.25 6.25
C LEU A 291 5.64 3.43 7.27
N LEU A 292 6.90 3.35 6.82
CA LEU A 292 8.06 3.59 7.66
C LEU A 292 8.14 5.06 8.12
N GLY A 293 7.83 6.00 7.24
CA GLY A 293 7.73 7.43 7.59
C GLY A 293 6.56 7.71 8.53
N LEU A 294 5.39 7.08 8.32
CA LEU A 294 4.22 7.20 9.21
C LEU A 294 4.50 6.64 10.62
N ASP A 295 5.31 5.58 10.76
CA ASP A 295 5.77 5.12 12.09
C ASP A 295 6.49 6.25 12.85
N GLY A 296 7.32 7.04 12.14
CA GLY A 296 7.98 8.23 12.71
C GLY A 296 6.99 9.33 13.11
N VAL A 297 6.04 9.65 12.24
CA VAL A 297 4.97 10.64 12.53
C VAL A 297 4.20 10.24 13.78
N LEU A 298 3.72 9.00 13.84
CA LEU A 298 2.90 8.50 14.96
C LEU A 298 3.65 8.47 16.30
N ARG A 299 4.95 8.14 16.28
CA ARG A 299 5.77 8.12 17.51
C ARG A 299 6.06 9.53 18.03
N ASN A 300 6.16 10.52 17.18
CA ASN A 300 6.46 11.91 17.54
C ASN A 300 5.20 12.75 17.79
N ALA A 301 4.02 12.27 17.43
CA ALA A 301 2.75 12.97 17.67
C ALA A 301 2.42 13.18 19.16
N GLY A 302 3.21 12.60 20.09
CA GLY A 302 2.95 12.62 21.52
C GLY A 302 1.70 11.78 21.88
N PRO A 303 1.34 11.68 23.17
CA PRO A 303 0.10 11.03 23.56
C PRO A 303 -1.07 11.81 22.97
N VAL A 304 -1.94 11.13 22.22
CA VAL A 304 -3.19 11.69 21.69
C VAL A 304 -3.92 12.34 22.86
N LYS A 305 -4.09 13.66 22.84
CA LYS A 305 -5.02 14.33 23.76
C LYS A 305 -6.40 13.83 23.35
N VAL A 306 -6.95 12.88 24.09
CA VAL A 306 -8.35 12.50 23.99
C VAL A 306 -9.13 13.75 24.39
N THR A 307 -9.59 14.50 23.41
CA THR A 307 -10.52 15.60 23.63
C THR A 307 -11.85 14.99 24.04
N ASP A 308 -12.51 15.55 25.03
CA ASP A 308 -13.77 15.06 25.65
C ASP A 308 -14.95 14.92 24.65
N GLU A 309 -14.78 15.26 23.40
CA GLU A 309 -15.76 15.10 22.33
C GLU A 309 -16.10 13.63 21.97
N TYR A 310 -15.19 12.66 22.28
CA TYR A 310 -15.47 11.23 22.07
C TYR A 310 -16.41 10.61 23.11
N ASN A 311 -16.61 11.25 24.26
CA ASN A 311 -17.53 10.77 25.29
C ASN A 311 -19.01 11.09 25.03
N ALA A 312 -19.33 11.86 23.99
CA ALA A 312 -20.71 12.25 23.66
C ALA A 312 -21.45 11.27 22.71
N ILE A 313 -20.80 10.23 22.21
CA ILE A 313 -21.40 9.29 21.25
C ILE A 313 -21.61 7.87 21.84
N ALA A 314 -21.25 7.66 23.09
CA ALA A 314 -21.40 6.36 23.77
C ALA A 314 -22.56 6.42 24.81
N PHE A 315 -23.80 6.66 24.33
CA PHE A 315 -25.05 6.31 25.06
C PHE A 315 -26.17 6.07 24.03
#